data_239e1587648958dba35d0555a0b82f38
#
_entry.id   239e1587648958dba35d0555a0b82f38
#
_cell.length_a   1.000
_cell.length_b   1.000
_cell.length_c   1.000
_cell.angle_alpha   90.00
_cell.angle_beta   90.00
_cell.angle_gamma   90.00
#
_symmetry.space_group_name_H-M   'P 1'
#
loop_
_entity.id
_entity.type
_entity.pdbx_description
1 polymer ?
#
loop_
_entity_poly.entity_id
_entity_poly.type
_entity_poly.pdbx_seq_one_letter_code
_entity_poly.pdbx_strand_id
1 'polypeptide(L)'
;MKTLTVKKLLIPAILATLASGCAAPQKPQSLLDAEKAYSQASNSASVLKYAAPELNTANKTLMSAVASKNKEDMDSLAYIANTQIETAISKAEAQQAHQNTKALMAEKEQLIASAVDAKKANAQDQLATMQQRVVSMEETKAEQEILLAFGKIEFVTGTADLVPGAVSGIDLLAEYMNTHPTKTIALSGHTDNSGSAELNMELSQQRADFIRDVLVTKGVAAERITAIGYGQSQPIVSNATRDERQKNRRIEIKFAN
;
A
#
# COMPACT_ATOMS: atom_id res chain seq x y z
N MET A 1 -10.84 22.13 -24.43
CA MET A 1 -9.78 22.27 -25.42
C MET A 1 -10.12 23.47 -26.32
N LYS A 2 -9.47 24.62 -26.08
CA LYS A 2 -9.61 25.78 -26.94
C LYS A 2 -8.32 25.89 -27.75
N THR A 3 -8.41 25.65 -29.05
CA THR A 3 -7.32 25.78 -30.02
C THR A 3 -7.00 27.25 -30.19
N LEU A 4 -5.86 27.69 -29.68
CA LEU A 4 -5.33 29.03 -30.01
C LEU A 4 -4.79 28.96 -31.43
N THR A 5 -5.50 29.64 -32.33
CA THR A 5 -5.06 29.88 -33.69
C THR A 5 -3.94 30.92 -33.65
N VAL A 6 -2.71 30.48 -33.78
CA VAL A 6 -1.56 31.38 -33.96
C VAL A 6 -1.66 32.00 -35.35
N LYS A 7 -2.02 33.28 -35.42
CA LYS A 7 -1.90 34.07 -36.66
C LYS A 7 -0.43 34.10 -37.07
N LYS A 8 -0.08 33.36 -38.14
CA LYS A 8 1.22 33.50 -38.82
C LYS A 8 1.33 34.94 -39.32
N LEU A 9 2.20 35.72 -38.69
CA LEU A 9 2.63 36.99 -39.25
C LEU A 9 3.40 36.70 -40.55
N LEU A 10 2.80 37.03 -41.67
CA LEU A 10 3.44 36.97 -42.97
C LEU A 10 4.59 37.99 -43.02
N ILE A 11 5.81 37.52 -43.07
CA ILE A 11 7.00 38.29 -43.36
C ILE A 11 6.92 38.62 -44.86
N PRO A 12 6.89 39.89 -45.28
CA PRO A 12 6.98 40.19 -46.70
C PRO A 12 8.36 39.84 -47.22
N ALA A 13 8.42 38.88 -48.14
CA ALA A 13 9.62 38.58 -48.90
C ALA A 13 9.95 39.84 -49.75
N ILE A 14 11.07 40.45 -49.43
CA ILE A 14 11.58 41.59 -50.23
C ILE A 14 12.12 41.01 -51.55
N LEU A 15 11.32 41.14 -52.60
CA LEU A 15 11.73 40.86 -53.98
C LEU A 15 12.72 41.92 -54.41
N ALA A 16 13.99 41.58 -54.61
CA ALA A 16 14.99 42.44 -55.13
C ALA A 16 14.72 42.76 -56.61
N THR A 17 14.19 43.95 -56.88
CA THR A 17 14.17 44.52 -58.26
C THR A 17 15.51 45.19 -58.58
N LEU A 18 16.23 44.66 -59.55
CA LEU A 18 17.39 45.24 -60.17
C LEU A 18 16.92 46.46 -60.97
N ALA A 19 17.14 47.70 -60.45
CA ALA A 19 17.05 48.95 -61.18
C ALA A 19 18.37 49.70 -60.99
N SER A 20 18.97 50.08 -62.14
CA SER A 20 20.25 50.67 -62.34
C SER A 20 20.41 52.07 -61.66
N GLY A 21 21.58 52.31 -61.01
CA GLY A 21 22.16 53.63 -60.89
C GLY A 21 21.89 54.44 -59.64
N CYS A 22 22.33 53.91 -58.51
CA CYS A 22 22.94 54.62 -57.36
C CYS A 22 23.50 53.48 -56.51
N ALA A 23 24.79 53.49 -56.24
CA ALA A 23 25.36 52.45 -55.35
C ALA A 23 24.67 52.55 -53.99
N ALA A 24 23.68 51.68 -53.74
CA ALA A 24 23.13 51.60 -52.42
C ALA A 24 24.29 51.23 -51.46
N PRO A 25 24.40 51.88 -50.31
CA PRO A 25 25.47 51.62 -49.38
C PRO A 25 25.43 50.09 -49.03
N GLN A 26 26.60 49.41 -49.21
CA GLN A 26 26.68 48.01 -48.88
C GLN A 26 26.25 47.81 -47.39
N LYS A 27 25.29 46.92 -47.15
CA LYS A 27 24.84 46.64 -45.81
C LYS A 27 26.06 46.27 -44.96
N PRO A 28 26.27 46.90 -43.83
CA PRO A 28 27.35 46.55 -42.94
C PRO A 28 27.12 45.11 -42.34
N GLN A 29 28.20 44.43 -41.95
CA GLN A 29 28.10 43.09 -41.41
C GLN A 29 27.24 43.01 -40.14
N SER A 30 27.30 44.04 -39.29
CA SER A 30 26.47 44.20 -38.10
C SER A 30 24.97 44.11 -38.41
N LEU A 31 24.53 44.72 -39.53
CA LEU A 31 23.14 44.68 -39.94
C LEU A 31 22.72 43.27 -40.44
N LEU A 32 23.59 42.60 -41.18
CA LEU A 32 23.35 41.22 -41.65
C LEU A 32 23.26 40.25 -40.47
N ASP A 33 24.13 40.42 -39.46
CA ASP A 33 24.11 39.60 -38.24
C ASP A 33 22.86 39.86 -37.43
N ALA A 34 22.40 41.10 -37.27
CA ALA A 34 21.16 41.43 -36.57
C ALA A 34 19.92 40.91 -37.31
N GLU A 35 19.86 41.00 -38.67
CA GLU A 35 18.79 40.41 -39.48
C GLU A 35 18.71 38.90 -39.28
N LYS A 36 19.86 38.20 -39.26
CA LYS A 36 19.95 36.77 -39.02
C LYS A 36 19.51 36.41 -37.58
N ALA A 37 20.01 37.13 -36.58
CA ALA A 37 19.64 36.91 -35.18
C ALA A 37 18.14 37.09 -34.96
N TYR A 38 17.55 38.16 -35.56
CA TYR A 38 16.10 38.40 -35.50
C TYR A 38 15.32 37.25 -36.13
N SER A 39 15.75 36.80 -37.31
CA SER A 39 15.10 35.65 -37.99
C SER A 39 15.12 34.41 -37.13
N GLN A 40 16.21 34.12 -36.45
CA GLN A 40 16.32 32.98 -35.54
C GLN A 40 15.40 33.16 -34.31
N ALA A 41 15.45 34.33 -33.67
CA ALA A 41 14.63 34.62 -32.49
C ALA A 41 13.12 34.60 -32.81
N SER A 42 12.72 35.11 -33.98
CA SER A 42 11.32 35.12 -34.43
C SER A 42 10.76 33.74 -34.76
N ASN A 43 11.61 32.72 -34.98
CA ASN A 43 11.22 31.34 -35.16
C ASN A 43 11.27 30.51 -33.84
N SER A 44 11.75 31.11 -32.76
CA SER A 44 11.81 30.47 -31.47
C SER A 44 10.47 30.52 -30.73
N ALA A 45 9.88 29.37 -30.46
CA ALA A 45 8.62 29.27 -29.71
C ALA A 45 8.72 29.86 -28.30
N SER A 46 9.88 29.74 -27.62
CA SER A 46 10.12 30.29 -26.29
C SER A 46 10.18 31.81 -26.32
N VAL A 47 10.86 32.40 -27.30
CA VAL A 47 10.95 33.86 -27.46
C VAL A 47 9.58 34.45 -27.76
N LEU A 48 8.82 33.86 -28.69
CA LEU A 48 7.46 34.27 -28.99
C LEU A 48 6.51 34.19 -27.82
N LYS A 49 6.71 33.21 -26.96
CA LYS A 49 5.85 33.00 -25.79
C LYS A 49 6.18 33.94 -24.63
N TYR A 50 7.47 34.17 -24.36
CA TYR A 50 7.91 34.79 -23.10
C TYR A 50 8.55 36.19 -23.30
N ALA A 51 8.98 36.55 -24.52
CA ALA A 51 9.69 37.79 -24.81
C ALA A 51 9.21 38.48 -26.09
N ALA A 52 7.97 38.24 -26.51
CA ALA A 52 7.40 38.89 -27.71
C ALA A 52 7.45 40.40 -27.70
N PRO A 53 7.20 41.13 -26.59
CA PRO A 53 7.31 42.59 -26.55
C PRO A 53 8.74 43.09 -26.79
N GLU A 54 9.74 42.43 -26.21
CA GLU A 54 11.16 42.73 -26.35
C GLU A 54 11.60 42.48 -27.79
N LEU A 55 11.21 41.33 -28.37
CA LEU A 55 11.49 41.05 -29.77
C LEU A 55 10.86 42.06 -30.73
N ASN A 56 9.64 42.52 -30.43
CA ASN A 56 9.00 43.55 -31.21
C ASN A 56 9.74 44.90 -31.12
N THR A 57 10.31 45.24 -29.97
CA THR A 57 11.15 46.44 -29.80
C THR A 57 12.42 46.31 -30.63
N ALA A 58 13.09 45.15 -30.57
CA ALA A 58 14.26 44.86 -31.39
C ALA A 58 13.96 44.98 -32.91
N ASN A 59 12.77 44.49 -33.33
CA ASN A 59 12.34 44.61 -34.73
C ASN A 59 12.20 46.05 -35.17
N LYS A 60 11.61 46.93 -34.36
CA LYS A 60 11.48 48.34 -34.66
C LYS A 60 12.85 49.02 -34.85
N THR A 61 13.81 48.71 -33.98
CA THR A 61 15.18 49.22 -34.08
C THR A 61 15.87 48.67 -35.32
N LEU A 62 15.70 47.38 -35.64
CA LEU A 62 16.24 46.76 -36.83
C LEU A 62 15.67 47.39 -38.12
N MET A 63 14.38 47.65 -38.18
CA MET A 63 13.76 48.34 -39.31
C MET A 63 14.27 49.74 -39.45
N SER A 64 14.56 50.48 -38.40
CA SER A 64 15.20 51.81 -38.42
C SER A 64 16.63 51.68 -38.96
N ALA A 65 17.40 50.63 -38.58
CA ALA A 65 18.71 50.38 -39.14
C ALA A 65 18.65 50.14 -40.66
N VAL A 66 17.71 49.35 -41.14
CA VAL A 66 17.50 49.05 -42.57
C VAL A 66 17.10 50.34 -43.37
N ALA A 67 16.33 51.18 -42.74
CA ALA A 67 15.85 52.44 -43.38
C ALA A 67 16.91 53.58 -43.42
N SER A 68 17.99 53.46 -42.62
CA SER A 68 19.04 54.50 -42.60
C SER A 68 19.83 54.50 -43.89
N LYS A 69 20.25 55.75 -44.31
CA LYS A 69 21.10 55.96 -45.46
C LYS A 69 22.58 56.17 -45.09
N ASN A 70 22.85 56.38 -43.81
CA ASN A 70 24.19 56.55 -43.25
C ASN A 70 24.73 55.24 -42.70
N LYS A 71 25.94 54.87 -43.10
CA LYS A 71 26.58 53.62 -42.68
C LYS A 71 26.82 53.55 -41.15
N GLU A 72 27.23 54.67 -40.53
CA GLU A 72 27.48 54.77 -39.10
C GLU A 72 26.18 54.59 -38.29
N ASP A 73 25.08 55.18 -38.76
CA ASP A 73 23.78 54.98 -38.13
C ASP A 73 23.26 53.53 -38.31
N MET A 74 23.49 52.97 -39.53
CA MET A 74 23.16 51.50 -39.72
C MET A 74 23.88 50.63 -38.75
N ASP A 75 25.21 50.79 -38.58
CA ASP A 75 26.04 50.04 -37.67
C ASP A 75 25.58 50.16 -36.21
N SER A 76 25.34 51.40 -35.77
CA SER A 76 24.90 51.71 -34.40
C SER A 76 23.52 51.13 -34.10
N LEU A 77 22.57 51.30 -34.98
CA LEU A 77 21.21 50.79 -34.82
C LEU A 77 21.16 49.26 -34.92
N ALA A 78 21.97 48.67 -35.80
CA ALA A 78 22.11 47.22 -35.90
C ALA A 78 22.67 46.63 -34.63
N TYR A 79 23.70 47.23 -34.03
CA TYR A 79 24.27 46.82 -32.74
C TYR A 79 23.21 46.88 -31.63
N ILE A 80 22.44 47.98 -31.54
CA ILE A 80 21.36 48.12 -30.55
C ILE A 80 20.29 47.05 -30.77
N ALA A 81 19.88 46.82 -32.02
CA ALA A 81 18.89 45.79 -32.35
C ALA A 81 19.38 44.38 -31.93
N ASN A 82 20.64 44.06 -32.22
CA ASN A 82 21.22 42.76 -31.82
C ASN A 82 21.22 42.57 -30.29
N THR A 83 21.64 43.60 -29.53
CA THR A 83 21.61 43.56 -28.05
C THR A 83 20.17 43.37 -27.52
N GLN A 84 19.18 44.01 -28.14
CA GLN A 84 17.76 43.83 -27.79
C GLN A 84 17.26 42.44 -28.12
N ILE A 85 17.71 41.84 -29.24
CA ILE A 85 17.39 40.45 -29.61
C ILE A 85 17.99 39.49 -28.60
N GLU A 86 19.26 39.63 -28.21
CA GLU A 86 19.93 38.83 -27.21
C GLU A 86 19.25 38.94 -25.85
N THR A 87 18.80 40.13 -25.46
CA THR A 87 18.00 40.34 -24.24
C THR A 87 16.68 39.59 -24.29
N ALA A 88 15.98 39.63 -25.44
CA ALA A 88 14.74 38.87 -25.62
C ALA A 88 14.96 37.37 -25.52
N ILE A 89 16.03 36.84 -26.12
CA ILE A 89 16.40 35.40 -26.02
C ILE A 89 16.70 35.02 -24.57
N SER A 90 17.58 35.76 -23.89
CA SER A 90 17.96 35.46 -22.49
C SER A 90 16.76 35.50 -21.55
N LYS A 91 15.84 36.46 -21.73
CA LYS A 91 14.61 36.55 -20.97
C LYS A 91 13.70 35.34 -21.21
N ALA A 92 13.58 34.92 -22.46
CA ALA A 92 12.75 33.75 -22.82
C ALA A 92 13.31 32.46 -22.24
N GLU A 93 14.63 32.28 -22.29
CA GLU A 93 15.32 31.13 -21.71
C GLU A 93 15.17 31.08 -20.17
N ALA A 94 15.36 32.22 -19.50
CA ALA A 94 15.16 32.31 -18.04
C ALA A 94 13.72 31.96 -17.62
N GLN A 95 12.72 32.47 -18.35
CA GLN A 95 11.32 32.16 -18.09
C GLN A 95 10.98 30.69 -18.38
N GLN A 96 11.53 30.14 -19.45
CA GLN A 96 11.36 28.71 -19.75
C GLN A 96 11.96 27.82 -18.65
N ALA A 97 13.18 28.14 -18.22
CA ALA A 97 13.84 27.42 -17.13
C ALA A 97 13.04 27.51 -15.83
N HIS A 98 12.52 28.68 -15.49
CA HIS A 98 11.67 28.87 -14.30
C HIS A 98 10.40 28.03 -14.38
N GLN A 99 9.70 28.00 -15.52
CA GLN A 99 8.51 27.18 -15.71
C GLN A 99 8.82 25.67 -15.62
N ASN A 100 9.92 25.23 -16.20
CA ASN A 100 10.37 23.84 -16.13
C ASN A 100 10.68 23.44 -14.67
N THR A 101 11.38 24.30 -13.93
CA THR A 101 11.69 24.06 -12.50
C THR A 101 10.41 23.96 -11.68
N LYS A 102 9.45 24.86 -11.91
CA LYS A 102 8.15 24.82 -11.22
C LYS A 102 7.38 23.52 -11.51
N ALA A 103 7.37 23.08 -12.76
CA ALA A 103 6.72 21.83 -13.16
C ALA A 103 7.38 20.61 -12.49
N LEU A 104 8.72 20.56 -12.49
CA LEU A 104 9.47 19.48 -11.83
C LEU A 104 9.27 19.46 -10.31
N MET A 105 9.17 20.62 -9.67
CA MET A 105 8.86 20.70 -8.23
C MET A 105 7.47 20.16 -7.91
N ALA A 106 6.46 20.52 -8.72
CA ALA A 106 5.11 19.99 -8.55
C ALA A 106 5.03 18.48 -8.76
N GLU A 107 5.71 17.94 -9.78
CA GLU A 107 5.80 16.51 -10.02
C GLU A 107 6.48 15.77 -8.85
N LYS A 108 7.61 16.32 -8.37
CA LYS A 108 8.31 15.79 -7.20
C LYS A 108 7.41 15.74 -5.96
N GLU A 109 6.66 16.81 -5.69
CA GLU A 109 5.75 16.90 -4.55
C GLU A 109 4.64 15.83 -4.64
N GLN A 110 4.08 15.64 -5.83
CA GLN A 110 3.08 14.61 -6.10
C GLN A 110 3.63 13.19 -5.92
N LEU A 111 4.86 12.93 -6.39
CA LEU A 111 5.53 11.65 -6.19
C LEU A 111 5.81 11.36 -4.71
N ILE A 112 6.25 12.37 -3.95
CA ILE A 112 6.47 12.22 -2.50
C ILE A 112 5.14 11.91 -1.80
N ALA A 113 4.06 12.65 -2.10
CA ALA A 113 2.75 12.42 -1.51
C ALA A 113 2.26 10.99 -1.77
N SER A 114 2.32 10.55 -3.02
CA SER A 114 1.90 9.18 -3.39
C SER A 114 2.75 8.08 -2.72
N ALA A 115 4.05 8.30 -2.58
CA ALA A 115 4.94 7.36 -1.89
C ALA A 115 4.66 7.29 -0.38
N VAL A 116 4.34 8.42 0.25
CA VAL A 116 3.95 8.49 1.66
C VAL A 116 2.64 7.76 1.90
N ASP A 117 1.63 7.98 1.03
CA ASP A 117 0.33 7.32 1.14
C ASP A 117 0.46 5.79 0.96
N ALA A 118 1.23 5.34 -0.03
CA ALA A 118 1.50 3.92 -0.24
C ALA A 118 2.21 3.28 0.96
N LYS A 119 3.19 3.98 1.55
CA LYS A 119 3.90 3.50 2.75
C LYS A 119 2.99 3.42 3.98
N LYS A 120 2.09 4.41 4.15
CA LYS A 120 1.10 4.43 5.22
C LYS A 120 0.11 3.27 5.09
N ALA A 121 -0.43 3.04 3.88
CA ALA A 121 -1.34 1.92 3.62
C ALA A 121 -0.68 0.56 3.92
N ASN A 122 0.56 0.36 3.48
CA ASN A 122 1.32 -0.87 3.77
C ASN A 122 1.55 -1.07 5.28
N ALA A 123 1.92 0.00 6.01
CA ALA A 123 2.11 -0.07 7.45
C ALA A 123 0.81 -0.40 8.21
N GLN A 124 -0.34 0.12 7.75
CA GLN A 124 -1.66 -0.21 8.32
C GLN A 124 -2.04 -1.67 8.09
N ASP A 125 -1.78 -2.21 6.89
CA ASP A 125 -2.03 -3.61 6.56
C ASP A 125 -1.15 -4.56 7.39
N GLN A 126 0.13 -4.23 7.54
CA GLN A 126 1.04 -4.98 8.42
C GLN A 126 0.58 -4.97 9.88
N LEU A 127 0.12 -3.82 10.38
CA LEU A 127 -0.40 -3.69 11.74
C LEU A 127 -1.64 -4.58 11.93
N ALA A 128 -2.59 -4.53 11.00
CA ALA A 128 -3.79 -5.38 11.05
C ALA A 128 -3.43 -6.88 11.04
N THR A 129 -2.49 -7.27 10.18
CA THR A 129 -2.00 -8.66 10.12
C THR A 129 -1.33 -9.08 11.42
N MET A 130 -0.49 -8.22 12.00
CA MET A 130 0.14 -8.50 13.30
C MET A 130 -0.87 -8.63 14.42
N GLN A 131 -1.88 -7.77 14.47
CA GLN A 131 -2.96 -7.83 15.46
C GLN A 131 -3.73 -9.16 15.38
N GLN A 132 -4.09 -9.60 14.16
CA GLN A 132 -4.74 -10.91 13.97
C GLN A 132 -3.85 -12.07 14.45
N ARG A 133 -2.55 -12.01 14.16
CA ARG A 133 -1.60 -13.04 14.63
C ARG A 133 -1.51 -13.08 16.16
N VAL A 134 -1.49 -11.94 16.83
CA VAL A 134 -1.47 -11.89 18.30
C VAL A 134 -2.72 -12.56 18.87
N VAL A 135 -3.91 -12.21 18.36
CA VAL A 135 -5.17 -12.81 18.80
C VAL A 135 -5.15 -14.34 18.61
N SER A 136 -4.74 -14.81 17.43
CA SER A 136 -4.68 -16.26 17.17
C SER A 136 -3.66 -17.00 18.05
N MET A 137 -2.56 -16.34 18.41
CA MET A 137 -1.57 -16.93 19.33
C MET A 137 -2.10 -17.00 20.78
N GLU A 138 -2.83 -15.99 21.22
CA GLU A 138 -3.48 -15.96 22.54
C GLU A 138 -4.54 -17.06 22.64
N GLU A 139 -5.39 -17.24 21.61
CA GLU A 139 -6.35 -18.36 21.53
C GLU A 139 -5.65 -19.71 21.60
N THR A 140 -4.61 -19.92 20.79
CA THR A 140 -3.85 -21.18 20.79
C THR A 140 -3.24 -21.48 22.18
N LYS A 141 -2.72 -20.46 22.85
CA LYS A 141 -2.16 -20.60 24.20
C LYS A 141 -3.25 -20.98 25.20
N ALA A 142 -4.39 -20.32 25.16
CA ALA A 142 -5.52 -20.63 26.03
C ALA A 142 -6.02 -22.07 25.82
N GLU A 143 -6.17 -22.51 24.58
CA GLU A 143 -6.54 -23.90 24.26
C GLU A 143 -5.51 -24.89 24.79
N GLN A 144 -4.21 -24.62 24.70
CA GLN A 144 -3.16 -25.49 25.26
C GLN A 144 -3.22 -25.57 26.80
N GLU A 145 -3.47 -24.44 27.48
CA GLU A 145 -3.62 -24.45 28.95
C GLU A 145 -4.82 -25.28 29.38
N ILE A 146 -5.94 -25.20 28.65
CA ILE A 146 -7.13 -26.00 28.89
C ILE A 146 -6.80 -27.51 28.70
N LEU A 147 -6.15 -27.86 27.58
CA LEU A 147 -5.78 -29.27 27.32
C LEU A 147 -4.87 -29.85 28.43
N LEU A 148 -3.93 -29.03 28.93
CA LEU A 148 -3.06 -29.44 30.06
C LEU A 148 -3.86 -29.63 31.36
N ALA A 149 -4.85 -28.76 31.61
CA ALA A 149 -5.72 -28.86 32.78
C ALA A 149 -6.63 -30.08 32.70
N PHE A 150 -7.18 -30.37 31.51
CA PHE A 150 -8.00 -31.56 31.25
C PHE A 150 -7.22 -32.85 31.35
N GLY A 151 -5.95 -32.89 30.99
CA GLY A 151 -5.09 -34.08 31.21
C GLY A 151 -4.94 -34.50 32.67
N LYS A 152 -5.36 -33.65 33.60
CA LYS A 152 -5.38 -33.92 35.07
C LYS A 152 -6.76 -34.29 35.61
N ILE A 153 -7.80 -34.36 34.75
CA ILE A 153 -9.14 -34.75 35.17
C ILE A 153 -9.13 -36.27 35.43
N GLU A 154 -9.40 -36.63 36.66
CA GLU A 154 -9.49 -38.02 37.10
C GLU A 154 -10.91 -38.35 37.58
N PHE A 155 -11.37 -39.53 37.23
CA PHE A 155 -12.62 -40.11 37.71
C PHE A 155 -12.37 -41.14 38.78
N VAL A 156 -13.33 -41.28 39.69
CA VAL A 156 -13.35 -42.39 40.63
C VAL A 156 -13.42 -43.71 39.84
N THR A 157 -12.66 -44.71 40.27
CA THR A 157 -12.56 -45.97 39.52
C THR A 157 -13.94 -46.65 39.39
N GLY A 158 -14.33 -46.94 38.16
CA GLY A 158 -15.60 -47.62 37.85
C GLY A 158 -16.83 -46.69 37.82
N THR A 159 -16.67 -45.37 38.00
CA THR A 159 -17.78 -44.41 37.98
C THR A 159 -17.50 -43.24 37.03
N ALA A 160 -18.51 -42.40 36.82
CA ALA A 160 -18.39 -41.13 36.14
C ALA A 160 -18.22 -39.94 37.11
N ASP A 161 -18.03 -40.17 38.40
CA ASP A 161 -17.82 -39.15 39.39
C ASP A 161 -16.37 -38.64 39.36
N LEU A 162 -16.20 -37.31 39.42
CA LEU A 162 -14.88 -36.69 39.46
C LEU A 162 -14.22 -36.82 40.81
N VAL A 163 -12.90 -37.02 40.79
CA VAL A 163 -12.08 -36.93 42.03
C VAL A 163 -12.11 -35.45 42.52
N PRO A 164 -12.20 -35.19 43.84
CA PRO A 164 -12.14 -33.84 44.37
C PRO A 164 -10.92 -33.08 43.87
N GLY A 165 -11.15 -31.88 43.31
CA GLY A 165 -10.10 -31.01 42.72
C GLY A 165 -9.95 -31.14 41.21
N ALA A 166 -10.61 -32.07 40.53
CA ALA A 166 -10.57 -32.23 39.07
C ALA A 166 -11.41 -31.17 38.30
N VAL A 167 -12.15 -30.32 39.01
CA VAL A 167 -13.15 -29.40 38.43
C VAL A 167 -12.52 -28.17 37.74
N SER A 168 -11.31 -27.78 38.18
CA SER A 168 -10.67 -26.55 37.69
C SER A 168 -10.46 -26.51 36.17
N GLY A 169 -10.18 -27.64 35.54
CA GLY A 169 -10.06 -27.71 34.07
C GLY A 169 -11.39 -27.46 33.35
N ILE A 170 -12.50 -27.95 33.95
CA ILE A 170 -13.85 -27.75 33.39
C ILE A 170 -14.27 -26.29 33.51
N ASP A 171 -13.88 -25.60 34.60
CA ASP A 171 -14.15 -24.17 34.81
C ASP A 171 -13.44 -23.31 33.74
N LEU A 172 -12.15 -23.60 33.51
CA LEU A 172 -11.38 -22.91 32.46
C LEU A 172 -11.98 -23.14 31.06
N LEU A 173 -12.40 -24.34 30.75
CA LEU A 173 -13.04 -24.65 29.47
C LEU A 173 -14.39 -23.92 29.34
N ALA A 174 -15.21 -23.87 30.38
CA ALA A 174 -16.48 -23.18 30.38
C ALA A 174 -16.30 -21.67 30.14
N GLU A 175 -15.34 -21.05 30.82
CA GLU A 175 -14.99 -19.65 30.65
C GLU A 175 -14.52 -19.37 29.22
N TYR A 176 -13.62 -20.20 28.69
CA TYR A 176 -13.15 -20.07 27.30
C TYR A 176 -14.29 -20.20 26.30
N MET A 177 -15.16 -21.21 26.44
CA MET A 177 -16.30 -21.41 25.53
C MET A 177 -17.31 -20.26 25.60
N ASN A 178 -17.53 -19.66 26.75
CA ASN A 178 -18.43 -18.53 26.93
C ASN A 178 -17.87 -17.24 26.32
N THR A 179 -16.56 -17.04 26.36
CA THR A 179 -15.89 -15.90 25.73
C THR A 179 -15.68 -16.08 24.22
N HIS A 180 -15.78 -17.31 23.70
CA HIS A 180 -15.61 -17.65 22.29
C HIS A 180 -16.88 -18.33 21.72
N PRO A 181 -17.95 -17.59 21.43
CA PRO A 181 -19.26 -18.15 21.11
C PRO A 181 -19.33 -18.98 19.81
N THR A 182 -18.37 -18.81 18.91
CA THR A 182 -18.29 -19.59 17.65
C THR A 182 -17.58 -20.91 17.79
N LYS A 183 -16.79 -21.11 18.85
CA LYS A 183 -16.05 -22.36 19.06
C LYS A 183 -16.97 -23.51 19.46
N THR A 184 -16.69 -24.69 18.92
CA THR A 184 -17.33 -25.96 19.30
C THR A 184 -16.27 -26.91 19.82
N ILE A 185 -16.70 -27.91 20.62
CA ILE A 185 -15.80 -28.94 21.18
C ILE A 185 -16.35 -30.33 20.96
N ALA A 186 -15.44 -31.28 20.80
CA ALA A 186 -15.72 -32.72 20.91
C ALA A 186 -15.00 -33.27 22.15
N LEU A 187 -15.78 -33.88 23.00
CA LEU A 187 -15.33 -34.63 24.21
C LEU A 187 -15.27 -36.13 23.88
N SER A 188 -14.12 -36.75 24.05
CA SER A 188 -13.91 -38.17 23.79
C SER A 188 -13.56 -38.89 25.09
N GLY A 189 -14.44 -39.77 25.53
CA GLY A 189 -14.24 -40.57 26.74
C GLY A 189 -13.51 -41.90 26.45
N HIS A 190 -12.50 -42.22 27.27
CA HIS A 190 -11.73 -43.46 27.14
C HIS A 190 -11.59 -44.19 28.46
N THR A 191 -11.46 -45.50 28.38
CA THR A 191 -11.19 -46.38 29.53
C THR A 191 -9.89 -47.16 29.32
N ASP A 192 -9.43 -47.81 30.37
CA ASP A 192 -8.49 -48.91 30.24
C ASP A 192 -9.22 -50.22 29.79
N ASN A 193 -8.50 -51.33 29.69
CA ASN A 193 -9.06 -52.62 29.28
C ASN A 193 -9.58 -53.46 30.46
N SER A 194 -9.83 -52.88 31.62
CA SER A 194 -10.39 -53.59 32.77
C SER A 194 -11.92 -53.72 32.62
N GLY A 195 -12.45 -54.94 32.66
CA GLY A 195 -13.87 -55.21 32.46
C GLY A 195 -14.24 -55.56 31.01
N SER A 196 -15.54 -55.65 30.72
CA SER A 196 -16.01 -55.93 29.36
C SER A 196 -15.97 -54.72 28.46
N ALA A 197 -15.90 -54.94 27.15
CA ALA A 197 -15.89 -53.85 26.17
C ALA A 197 -17.20 -53.02 26.20
N GLU A 198 -18.33 -53.68 26.44
CA GLU A 198 -19.65 -53.07 26.54
C GLU A 198 -19.73 -52.12 27.74
N LEU A 199 -19.30 -52.61 28.95
CA LEU A 199 -19.25 -51.77 30.15
C LEU A 199 -18.31 -50.58 29.99
N ASN A 200 -17.17 -50.78 29.34
CA ASN A 200 -16.21 -49.69 29.06
C ASN A 200 -16.76 -48.68 28.07
N MET A 201 -17.51 -49.10 27.06
CA MET A 201 -18.20 -48.20 26.12
C MET A 201 -19.21 -47.32 26.85
N GLU A 202 -20.07 -47.95 27.67
CA GLU A 202 -21.09 -47.24 28.46
C GLU A 202 -20.44 -46.27 29.47
N LEU A 203 -19.42 -46.70 30.22
CA LEU A 203 -18.73 -45.88 31.21
C LEU A 203 -18.05 -44.67 30.56
N SER A 204 -17.41 -44.87 29.40
CA SER A 204 -16.76 -43.78 28.68
C SER A 204 -17.77 -42.76 28.15
N GLN A 205 -18.94 -43.20 27.68
CA GLN A 205 -20.02 -42.30 27.26
C GLN A 205 -20.57 -41.53 28.47
N GLN A 206 -20.84 -42.19 29.60
CA GLN A 206 -21.33 -41.54 30.81
C GLN A 206 -20.35 -40.44 31.31
N ARG A 207 -19.05 -40.68 31.22
CA ARG A 207 -18.02 -39.68 31.57
C ARG A 207 -18.02 -38.48 30.64
N ALA A 208 -18.11 -38.71 29.35
CA ALA A 208 -18.18 -37.62 28.35
C ALA A 208 -19.47 -36.80 28.51
N ASP A 209 -20.62 -37.46 28.74
CA ASP A 209 -21.89 -36.81 28.99
C ASP A 209 -21.88 -36.02 30.30
N PHE A 210 -21.29 -36.52 31.35
CA PHE A 210 -21.14 -35.83 32.63
C PHE A 210 -20.40 -34.47 32.43
N ILE A 211 -19.27 -34.48 31.73
CA ILE A 211 -18.53 -33.25 31.45
C ILE A 211 -19.37 -32.28 30.60
N ARG A 212 -20.07 -32.76 29.55
CA ARG A 212 -20.99 -31.96 28.77
C ARG A 212 -22.05 -31.28 29.65
N ASP A 213 -22.70 -32.04 30.51
CA ASP A 213 -23.78 -31.56 31.36
C ASP A 213 -23.28 -30.53 32.38
N VAL A 214 -22.07 -30.70 32.90
CA VAL A 214 -21.42 -29.67 33.75
C VAL A 214 -21.15 -28.39 32.94
N LEU A 215 -20.65 -28.48 31.71
CA LEU A 215 -20.42 -27.32 30.86
C LEU A 215 -21.73 -26.60 30.52
N VAL A 216 -22.79 -27.35 30.26
CA VAL A 216 -24.13 -26.75 30.00
C VAL A 216 -24.64 -26.01 31.23
N THR A 217 -24.50 -26.55 32.45
CA THR A 217 -24.87 -25.84 33.70
C THR A 217 -24.02 -24.57 33.93
N LYS A 218 -22.83 -24.52 33.33
CA LYS A 218 -21.96 -23.33 33.35
C LYS A 218 -22.22 -22.35 32.20
N GLY A 219 -23.29 -22.53 31.40
CA GLY A 219 -23.76 -21.60 30.39
C GLY A 219 -23.28 -21.88 28.96
N VAL A 220 -22.56 -23.00 28.74
CA VAL A 220 -22.19 -23.38 27.36
C VAL A 220 -23.37 -24.03 26.66
N ALA A 221 -23.73 -23.58 25.47
CA ALA A 221 -24.85 -24.12 24.72
C ALA A 221 -24.61 -25.60 24.32
N ALA A 222 -25.58 -26.48 24.57
CA ALA A 222 -25.44 -27.93 24.39
C ALA A 222 -25.06 -28.32 22.94
N GLU A 223 -25.59 -27.64 21.95
CA GLU A 223 -25.34 -27.82 20.52
C GLU A 223 -23.88 -27.57 20.10
N ARG A 224 -23.12 -26.91 20.97
CA ARG A 224 -21.69 -26.64 20.77
C ARG A 224 -20.78 -27.72 21.32
N ILE A 225 -21.36 -28.75 21.98
CA ILE A 225 -20.61 -29.80 22.66
C ILE A 225 -21.05 -31.15 22.10
N THR A 226 -20.10 -31.88 21.50
CA THR A 226 -20.31 -33.28 21.12
C THR A 226 -19.60 -34.15 22.13
N ALA A 227 -20.31 -35.14 22.73
CA ALA A 227 -19.76 -36.09 23.71
C ALA A 227 -19.86 -37.51 23.17
N ILE A 228 -18.73 -38.21 23.08
CA ILE A 228 -18.64 -39.56 22.52
C ILE A 228 -17.77 -40.43 23.41
N GLY A 229 -18.26 -41.61 23.76
CA GLY A 229 -17.49 -42.67 24.44
C GLY A 229 -16.84 -43.59 23.42
N TYR A 230 -15.59 -43.89 23.61
CA TYR A 230 -14.81 -44.84 22.80
C TYR A 230 -14.41 -46.12 23.56
N GLY A 231 -14.77 -46.18 24.85
CA GLY A 231 -14.39 -47.32 25.68
C GLY A 231 -12.88 -47.59 25.67
N GLN A 232 -12.51 -48.83 25.58
CA GLN A 232 -11.11 -49.30 25.54
C GLN A 232 -10.52 -49.37 24.11
N SER A 233 -11.26 -48.95 23.08
CA SER A 233 -10.89 -49.20 21.68
C SER A 233 -9.73 -48.34 21.16
N GLN A 234 -9.41 -47.24 21.85
CA GLN A 234 -8.38 -46.28 21.43
C GLN A 234 -7.37 -45.98 22.55
N PRO A 235 -6.52 -46.97 22.93
CA PRO A 235 -5.50 -46.77 23.95
C PRO A 235 -4.35 -45.89 23.41
N ILE A 236 -3.82 -45.00 24.26
CA ILE A 236 -2.63 -44.19 23.92
C ILE A 236 -1.33 -44.83 24.40
N VAL A 237 -1.42 -45.75 25.36
CA VAL A 237 -0.31 -46.56 25.86
C VAL A 237 -0.78 -48.01 26.07
N SER A 238 0.13 -48.92 26.28
CA SER A 238 -0.21 -50.29 26.69
C SER A 238 -1.07 -50.30 27.96
N ASN A 239 -1.87 -51.36 28.17
CA ASN A 239 -2.63 -51.57 29.41
C ASN A 239 -1.93 -52.52 30.39
N ALA A 240 -0.62 -52.82 30.22
CA ALA A 240 0.10 -53.81 30.96
C ALA A 240 0.30 -53.43 32.44
N THR A 241 0.65 -52.18 32.71
CA THR A 241 0.88 -51.67 34.05
C THR A 241 -0.28 -50.83 34.58
N ARG A 242 -0.33 -50.64 35.90
CA ARG A 242 -1.32 -49.75 36.52
C ARG A 242 -1.21 -48.31 36.02
N ASP A 243 0.01 -47.82 35.87
CA ASP A 243 0.26 -46.45 35.45
C ASP A 243 -0.13 -46.22 34.00
N GLU A 244 0.08 -47.21 33.12
CA GLU A 244 -0.37 -47.15 31.73
C GLU A 244 -1.89 -47.17 31.65
N ARG A 245 -2.58 -48.03 32.40
CA ARG A 245 -4.04 -48.04 32.49
C ARG A 245 -4.58 -46.71 32.98
N GLN A 246 -3.91 -46.05 33.95
CA GLN A 246 -4.30 -44.71 34.41
C GLN A 246 -4.28 -43.68 33.25
N LYS A 247 -3.26 -43.73 32.39
CA LYS A 247 -3.15 -42.83 31.22
C LYS A 247 -4.25 -43.10 30.19
N ASN A 248 -4.72 -44.34 30.06
CA ASN A 248 -5.81 -44.66 29.15
C ASN A 248 -7.18 -44.19 29.68
N ARG A 249 -7.38 -44.10 31.01
CA ARG A 249 -8.59 -43.54 31.64
C ARG A 249 -8.58 -42.01 31.56
N ARG A 250 -9.03 -41.44 30.42
CA ARG A 250 -8.95 -40.01 30.15
C ARG A 250 -10.19 -39.50 29.41
N ILE A 251 -10.35 -38.21 29.44
CA ILE A 251 -11.17 -37.44 28.47
C ILE A 251 -10.25 -36.64 27.60
N GLU A 252 -10.45 -36.72 26.31
CA GLU A 252 -9.80 -35.84 25.32
C GLU A 252 -10.76 -34.75 24.87
N ILE A 253 -10.20 -33.55 24.62
CA ILE A 253 -10.94 -32.46 24.06
C ILE A 253 -10.32 -32.09 22.69
N LYS A 254 -11.19 -31.87 21.73
CA LYS A 254 -10.81 -31.31 20.43
C LYS A 254 -11.64 -30.06 20.17
N PHE A 255 -10.95 -28.93 20.02
CA PHE A 255 -11.60 -27.69 19.59
C PHE A 255 -11.84 -27.69 18.07
N ALA A 256 -12.97 -27.11 17.67
CA ALA A 256 -13.29 -26.84 16.27
C ALA A 256 -13.92 -25.43 16.15
N ASN A 257 -13.73 -24.82 15.01
CA ASN A 257 -14.31 -23.52 14.67
C ASN A 257 -15.69 -23.70 14.05
#